data_94ad6a67b78c3862a29001f441b4052d
#
_entry.id   94ad6a67b78c3862a29001f441b4052d
#
_cell.length_a   1.000
_cell.length_b   1.000
_cell.length_c   1.000
_cell.angle_alpha   90.00
_cell.angle_beta   90.00
_cell.angle_gamma   90.00
#
_symmetry.space_group_name_H-M   'P 1'
#
loop_
_entity.id
_entity.type
_entity.pdbx_description
1 polymer ?
#
loop_
_entity_poly.entity_id
_entity_poly.type
_entity_poly.pdbx_seq_one_letter_code
_entity_poly.pdbx_strand_id
1 'polypeptide(L)'
;MKLNGSEIVIECLKEQGVDTVFGYPGGTILNVYDALYKHGSEINHILTSHEQGAAHAADGYARATGKVGVCMATSGPGATNLVTGIATAYMDSIPVVAITANVAVPLLGRDSFQEIDITGVTMPITKHNYIVKDITKLADTIREAFRIAQEGRPGPVLVDITKDVTAAETEYVKEEPFPVERSTQYIKEKDLEQATELINESEKPFVFVGGGAVTSGASKEL
;
A
#
# COMPACT_ATOMS: atom_id res chain seq x y z
N MET A 1 21.45 -10.42 6.90
CA MET A 1 21.18 -11.03 8.22
C MET A 1 20.07 -12.05 8.07
N LYS A 2 20.06 -13.11 8.87
CA LYS A 2 18.99 -14.10 8.79
C LYS A 2 17.78 -13.65 9.61
N LEU A 3 16.62 -13.51 8.96
CA LEU A 3 15.36 -13.06 9.56
C LEU A 3 14.21 -14.00 9.17
N ASN A 4 13.17 -14.08 10.01
CA ASN A 4 11.93 -14.72 9.61
C ASN A 4 11.06 -13.74 8.80
N GLY A 5 10.03 -14.29 8.10
CA GLY A 5 9.20 -13.46 7.22
C GLY A 5 8.47 -12.33 7.93
N SER A 6 8.07 -12.54 9.18
CA SER A 6 7.41 -11.47 9.97
C SER A 6 8.37 -10.33 10.31
N GLU A 7 9.61 -10.65 10.66
CA GLU A 7 10.67 -9.65 10.90
C GLU A 7 11.00 -8.90 9.60
N ILE A 8 11.05 -9.62 8.46
CA ILE A 8 11.25 -9.00 7.14
C ILE A 8 10.13 -7.99 6.82
N VAL A 9 8.88 -8.30 7.11
CA VAL A 9 7.77 -7.34 6.95
C VAL A 9 8.06 -6.05 7.72
N ILE A 10 8.44 -6.16 8.99
CA ILE A 10 8.71 -4.99 9.84
C ILE A 10 9.92 -4.20 9.35
N GLU A 11 11.00 -4.88 8.97
CA GLU A 11 12.19 -4.19 8.44
C GLU A 11 11.90 -3.49 7.10
N CYS A 12 11.13 -4.12 6.20
CA CYS A 12 10.70 -3.47 4.97
C CYS A 12 9.80 -2.25 5.23
N LEU A 13 8.90 -2.29 6.21
CA LEU A 13 8.12 -1.11 6.61
C LEU A 13 9.01 0.04 7.10
N LYS A 14 10.05 -0.26 7.89
CA LYS A 14 11.04 0.74 8.33
C LYS A 14 11.84 1.30 7.14
N GLU A 15 12.28 0.44 6.20
CA GLU A 15 12.95 0.89 4.97
C GLU A 15 12.11 1.91 4.21
N GLN A 16 10.80 1.68 4.13
CA GLN A 16 9.86 2.56 3.42
C GLN A 16 9.46 3.82 4.22
N GLY A 17 10.06 4.02 5.39
CA GLY A 17 9.79 5.18 6.26
C GLY A 17 8.38 5.18 6.87
N VAL A 18 7.80 4.00 7.04
CA VAL A 18 6.49 3.84 7.69
C VAL A 18 6.66 4.07 9.19
N ASP A 19 5.96 5.07 9.71
CA ASP A 19 5.93 5.40 11.14
C ASP A 19 4.61 5.02 11.82
N THR A 20 3.58 4.70 11.05
CA THR A 20 2.25 4.37 11.56
C THR A 20 1.59 3.29 10.72
N VAL A 21 1.03 2.27 11.39
CA VAL A 21 0.22 1.23 10.76
C VAL A 21 -1.12 1.10 11.48
N PHE A 22 -2.17 0.80 10.72
CA PHE A 22 -3.53 0.63 11.23
C PHE A 22 -3.97 -0.82 11.07
N GLY A 23 -4.60 -1.42 12.06
CA GLY A 23 -5.01 -2.80 11.88
C GLY A 23 -5.72 -3.43 13.05
N TYR A 24 -6.13 -4.66 12.83
CA TYR A 24 -6.74 -5.53 13.83
C TYR A 24 -6.08 -6.92 13.78
N PRO A 25 -5.57 -7.46 14.90
CA PRO A 25 -4.92 -8.77 14.93
C PRO A 25 -5.91 -9.91 14.71
N GLY A 26 -5.43 -11.00 14.11
CA GLY A 26 -6.19 -12.23 13.90
C GLY A 26 -5.28 -13.40 13.60
N GLY A 27 -5.82 -14.62 13.54
CA GLY A 27 -5.08 -15.87 13.61
C GLY A 27 -3.92 -16.05 12.63
N THR A 28 -4.05 -15.62 11.38
CA THR A 28 -3.00 -15.80 10.37
C THR A 28 -1.93 -14.73 10.42
N ILE A 29 -2.23 -13.52 10.92
CA ILE A 29 -1.30 -12.40 10.97
C ILE A 29 -0.58 -12.25 12.32
N LEU A 30 -0.84 -13.10 13.29
CA LEU A 30 -0.25 -12.99 14.64
C LEU A 30 1.29 -12.95 14.63
N ASN A 31 1.93 -13.69 13.75
CA ASN A 31 3.39 -13.65 13.63
C ASN A 31 3.91 -12.25 13.30
N VAL A 32 3.22 -11.51 12.39
CA VAL A 32 3.58 -10.15 12.02
C VAL A 32 3.33 -9.19 13.19
N TYR A 33 2.24 -9.36 13.93
CA TYR A 33 1.96 -8.56 15.13
C TYR A 33 2.96 -8.82 16.25
N ASP A 34 3.41 -10.07 16.45
CA ASP A 34 4.46 -10.41 17.40
C ASP A 34 5.81 -9.77 17.02
N ALA A 35 6.16 -9.81 15.73
CA ALA A 35 7.34 -9.11 15.22
C ALA A 35 7.23 -7.59 15.39
N LEU A 36 6.06 -7.01 15.10
CA LEU A 36 5.80 -5.59 15.31
C LEU A 36 5.97 -5.19 16.78
N TYR A 37 5.47 -5.99 17.71
CA TYR A 37 5.64 -5.75 19.15
C TYR A 37 7.11 -5.80 19.57
N LYS A 38 7.90 -6.76 19.03
CA LYS A 38 9.30 -6.97 19.43
C LYS A 38 10.27 -6.01 18.75
N HIS A 39 10.04 -5.66 17.50
CA HIS A 39 10.99 -4.98 16.63
C HIS A 39 10.48 -3.68 16.05
N GLY A 40 9.20 -3.36 16.23
CA GLY A 40 8.54 -2.19 15.65
C GLY A 40 8.52 -0.95 16.54
N SER A 41 9.50 -0.74 17.42
CA SER A 41 9.52 0.41 18.34
C SER A 41 9.43 1.78 17.66
N GLU A 42 9.78 1.86 16.38
CA GLU A 42 9.71 3.07 15.55
C GLU A 42 8.37 3.19 14.80
N ILE A 43 7.53 2.16 14.85
CA ILE A 43 6.24 2.11 14.14
C ILE A 43 5.11 2.18 15.17
N ASN A 44 4.30 3.22 15.06
CA ASN A 44 3.12 3.38 15.89
C ASN A 44 1.97 2.49 15.36
N HIS A 45 1.53 1.53 16.14
CA HIS A 45 0.37 0.71 15.79
C HIS A 45 -0.92 1.29 16.35
N ILE A 46 -1.85 1.62 15.49
CA ILE A 46 -3.20 2.07 15.85
C ILE A 46 -4.16 0.89 15.73
N LEU A 47 -4.56 0.35 16.89
CA LEU A 47 -5.56 -0.71 16.94
C LEU A 47 -6.94 -0.14 16.60
N THR A 48 -7.59 -0.72 15.59
CA THR A 48 -8.97 -0.37 15.21
C THR A 48 -9.94 -1.45 15.72
N SER A 49 -11.19 -1.09 15.92
CA SER A 49 -12.22 -2.07 16.31
C SER A 49 -12.78 -2.89 15.15
N HIS A 50 -12.46 -2.47 13.91
CA HIS A 50 -12.88 -3.12 12.68
C HIS A 50 -11.89 -2.80 11.56
N GLU A 51 -11.58 -3.76 10.70
CA GLU A 51 -10.56 -3.60 9.65
C GLU A 51 -10.95 -2.56 8.59
N GLN A 52 -12.24 -2.36 8.34
CA GLN A 52 -12.71 -1.26 7.49
C GLN A 52 -12.23 0.10 8.03
N GLY A 53 -12.29 0.28 9.36
CA GLY A 53 -11.75 1.46 10.02
C GLY A 53 -10.24 1.60 9.82
N ALA A 54 -9.50 0.49 9.82
CA ALA A 54 -8.04 0.49 9.55
C ALA A 54 -7.74 0.97 8.12
N ALA A 55 -8.47 0.46 7.12
CA ALA A 55 -8.28 0.86 5.74
C ALA A 55 -8.61 2.35 5.51
N HIS A 56 -9.72 2.85 6.10
CA HIS A 56 -10.06 4.26 6.02
C HIS A 56 -9.09 5.15 6.80
N ALA A 57 -8.54 4.68 7.92
CA ALA A 57 -7.52 5.42 8.65
C ALA A 57 -6.21 5.51 7.86
N ALA A 58 -5.79 4.44 7.19
CA ALA A 58 -4.64 4.44 6.30
C ALA A 58 -4.85 5.40 5.10
N ASP A 59 -6.04 5.40 4.49
CA ASP A 59 -6.41 6.34 3.44
C ASP A 59 -6.36 7.80 3.95
N GLY A 60 -6.96 8.09 5.10
CA GLY A 60 -6.91 9.42 5.72
C GLY A 60 -5.50 9.86 6.09
N TYR A 61 -4.68 8.95 6.61
CA TYR A 61 -3.28 9.20 6.90
C TYR A 61 -2.50 9.60 5.65
N ALA A 62 -2.67 8.85 4.55
CA ALA A 62 -2.00 9.15 3.29
C ALA A 62 -2.40 10.53 2.74
N ARG A 63 -3.68 10.89 2.82
CA ARG A 63 -4.18 12.23 2.41
C ARG A 63 -3.57 13.35 3.24
N ALA A 64 -3.48 13.14 4.55
CA ALA A 64 -3.02 14.18 5.48
C ALA A 64 -1.51 14.39 5.48
N THR A 65 -0.74 13.32 5.23
CA THR A 65 0.73 13.34 5.36
C THR A 65 1.47 13.34 4.04
N GLY A 66 0.82 12.92 2.95
CA GLY A 66 1.48 12.66 1.65
C GLY A 66 2.33 11.39 1.63
N LYS A 67 2.35 10.60 2.71
CA LYS A 67 3.04 9.30 2.80
C LYS A 67 2.11 8.17 2.34
N VAL A 68 2.68 6.98 2.13
CA VAL A 68 1.88 5.77 1.88
C VAL A 68 1.19 5.35 3.18
N GLY A 69 -0.13 5.19 3.14
CA GLY A 69 -0.89 4.64 4.26
C GLY A 69 -0.75 3.12 4.32
N VAL A 70 -0.61 2.55 5.53
CA VAL A 70 -0.47 1.10 5.70
C VAL A 70 -1.56 0.55 6.61
N CYS A 71 -2.29 -0.46 6.15
CA CYS A 71 -3.22 -1.22 6.98
C CYS A 71 -2.91 -2.71 6.95
N MET A 72 -3.23 -3.39 8.06
CA MET A 72 -2.95 -4.81 8.23
C MET A 72 -4.19 -5.56 8.73
N ALA A 73 -4.45 -6.75 8.15
CA ALA A 73 -5.56 -7.59 8.55
C ALA A 73 -5.24 -9.09 8.43
N THR A 74 -5.97 -9.90 9.20
CA THR A 74 -5.94 -11.35 9.07
C THR A 74 -6.65 -11.83 7.79
N SER A 75 -6.57 -13.12 7.49
CA SER A 75 -7.25 -13.75 6.36
C SER A 75 -8.78 -13.70 6.46
N GLY A 76 -9.44 -14.10 5.39
CA GLY A 76 -10.89 -14.28 5.34
C GLY A 76 -11.65 -13.00 5.66
N PRO A 77 -12.48 -12.99 6.72
CA PRO A 77 -13.32 -11.84 7.08
C PRO A 77 -12.49 -10.58 7.39
N GLY A 78 -11.28 -10.70 7.95
CA GLY A 78 -10.42 -9.55 8.20
C GLY A 78 -9.97 -8.89 6.90
N ALA A 79 -9.50 -9.68 5.94
CA ALA A 79 -9.10 -9.19 4.63
C ALA A 79 -10.28 -8.58 3.84
N THR A 80 -11.44 -9.23 3.83
CA THR A 80 -12.63 -8.72 3.13
C THR A 80 -13.17 -7.42 3.75
N ASN A 81 -12.99 -7.21 5.05
CA ASN A 81 -13.38 -5.97 5.72
C ASN A 81 -12.55 -4.76 5.26
N LEU A 82 -11.37 -4.96 4.65
CA LEU A 82 -10.57 -3.86 4.07
C LEU A 82 -11.13 -3.32 2.74
N VAL A 83 -11.98 -4.10 2.05
CA VAL A 83 -12.38 -3.87 0.64
C VAL A 83 -12.96 -2.48 0.43
N THR A 84 -13.85 -2.01 1.29
CA THR A 84 -14.46 -0.67 1.17
C THR A 84 -13.41 0.43 1.21
N GLY A 85 -12.49 0.38 2.17
CA GLY A 85 -11.42 1.39 2.29
C GLY A 85 -10.42 1.33 1.13
N ILE A 86 -10.08 0.13 0.65
CA ILE A 86 -9.23 -0.06 -0.54
C ILE A 86 -9.91 0.54 -1.77
N ALA A 87 -11.21 0.28 -1.97
CA ALA A 87 -11.98 0.83 -3.09
C ALA A 87 -12.04 2.37 -3.03
N THR A 88 -12.20 2.95 -1.85
CA THR A 88 -12.17 4.41 -1.64
C THR A 88 -10.81 4.99 -2.04
N ALA A 89 -9.73 4.41 -1.57
CA ALA A 89 -8.37 4.83 -1.91
C ALA A 89 -8.09 4.70 -3.42
N TYR A 90 -8.60 3.65 -4.07
CA TYR A 90 -8.46 3.46 -5.51
C TYR A 90 -9.17 4.54 -6.32
N MET A 91 -10.42 4.84 -5.99
CA MET A 91 -11.21 5.85 -6.69
C MET A 91 -10.58 7.24 -6.59
N ASP A 92 -10.03 7.58 -5.43
CA ASP A 92 -9.44 8.89 -5.15
C ASP A 92 -7.93 8.98 -5.42
N SER A 93 -7.32 7.90 -5.93
CA SER A 93 -5.88 7.87 -6.25
C SER A 93 -4.98 8.08 -5.03
N ILE A 94 -5.29 7.42 -3.92
CA ILE A 94 -4.54 7.52 -2.66
C ILE A 94 -3.60 6.32 -2.50
N PRO A 95 -2.30 6.55 -2.24
CA PRO A 95 -1.35 5.45 -2.08
C PRO A 95 -1.56 4.75 -0.73
N VAL A 96 -2.01 3.50 -0.78
CA VAL A 96 -2.19 2.62 0.38
C VAL A 96 -1.55 1.28 0.10
N VAL A 97 -0.83 0.72 1.07
CA VAL A 97 -0.38 -0.67 1.06
C VAL A 97 -1.18 -1.44 2.11
N ALA A 98 -2.00 -2.36 1.65
CA ALA A 98 -2.76 -3.27 2.50
C ALA A 98 -2.01 -4.59 2.63
N ILE A 99 -1.61 -4.96 3.84
CA ILE A 99 -0.93 -6.22 4.14
C ILE A 99 -1.92 -7.17 4.79
N THR A 100 -2.20 -8.29 4.11
CA THR A 100 -3.04 -9.36 4.65
C THR A 100 -2.20 -10.62 4.86
N ALA A 101 -2.64 -11.45 5.79
CA ALA A 101 -2.03 -12.77 5.94
C ALA A 101 -3.04 -13.84 5.56
N ASN A 102 -2.60 -14.84 4.81
CA ASN A 102 -3.44 -15.96 4.37
C ASN A 102 -3.10 -17.26 5.12
N VAL A 103 -3.88 -18.30 4.87
CA VAL A 103 -3.58 -19.65 5.33
C VAL A 103 -2.25 -20.14 4.73
N ALA A 104 -1.67 -21.21 5.27
CA ALA A 104 -0.44 -21.80 4.72
C ALA A 104 -0.66 -22.34 3.29
N VAL A 105 0.38 -22.30 2.46
CA VAL A 105 0.34 -22.71 1.04
C VAL A 105 -0.41 -24.04 0.79
N PRO A 106 -0.22 -25.12 1.59
CA PRO A 106 -0.93 -26.38 1.36
C PRO A 106 -2.46 -26.31 1.56
N LEU A 107 -2.95 -25.24 2.20
CA LEU A 107 -4.37 -25.05 2.51
C LEU A 107 -5.07 -24.11 1.51
N LEU A 108 -4.33 -23.42 0.65
CA LEU A 108 -4.90 -22.52 -0.35
C LEU A 108 -5.79 -23.27 -1.35
N GLY A 109 -6.96 -22.71 -1.62
CA GLY A 109 -7.96 -23.27 -2.55
C GLY A 109 -8.66 -24.51 -2.04
N ARG A 110 -8.70 -24.70 -0.71
CA ARG A 110 -9.33 -25.87 -0.07
C ARG A 110 -10.49 -25.52 0.86
N ASP A 111 -11.05 -24.33 0.73
CA ASP A 111 -12.11 -23.81 1.62
C ASP A 111 -11.74 -23.94 3.11
N SER A 112 -10.48 -23.65 3.41
CA SER A 112 -9.94 -23.72 4.76
C SER A 112 -10.56 -22.65 5.66
N PHE A 113 -10.45 -22.82 6.99
CA PHE A 113 -10.97 -21.85 7.94
C PHE A 113 -10.41 -20.45 7.69
N GLN A 114 -11.30 -19.49 7.48
CA GLN A 114 -10.98 -18.09 7.17
C GLN A 114 -10.09 -17.92 5.92
N GLU A 115 -10.18 -18.80 4.96
CA GLU A 115 -9.57 -18.61 3.64
C GLU A 115 -10.49 -17.79 2.74
N ILE A 116 -9.90 -16.90 1.95
CA ILE A 116 -10.55 -16.21 0.84
C ILE A 116 -9.48 -15.87 -0.22
N ASP A 117 -9.85 -15.90 -1.49
CA ASP A 117 -9.03 -15.32 -2.56
C ASP A 117 -9.16 -13.78 -2.54
N ILE A 118 -8.48 -13.16 -1.60
CA ILE A 118 -8.51 -11.70 -1.45
C ILE A 118 -7.87 -10.99 -2.64
N THR A 119 -6.92 -11.63 -3.33
CA THR A 119 -6.31 -11.08 -4.54
C THR A 119 -7.32 -10.98 -5.67
N GLY A 120 -8.13 -12.02 -5.87
CA GLY A 120 -9.25 -12.00 -6.82
C GLY A 120 -10.31 -10.95 -6.47
N VAL A 121 -10.69 -10.85 -5.18
CA VAL A 121 -11.67 -9.87 -4.70
C VAL A 121 -11.20 -8.43 -4.90
N THR A 122 -9.92 -8.16 -4.68
CA THR A 122 -9.37 -6.78 -4.74
C THR A 122 -8.80 -6.39 -6.11
N MET A 123 -8.71 -7.32 -7.04
CA MET A 123 -8.17 -7.06 -8.40
C MET A 123 -8.75 -5.82 -9.08
N PRO A 124 -10.08 -5.58 -9.08
CA PRO A 124 -10.67 -4.41 -9.76
C PRO A 124 -10.51 -3.09 -9.02
N ILE A 125 -10.06 -3.12 -7.76
CA ILE A 125 -9.97 -1.95 -6.88
C ILE A 125 -8.55 -1.69 -6.34
N THR A 126 -7.54 -2.31 -6.94
CA THR A 126 -6.12 -2.10 -6.63
C THR A 126 -5.33 -1.80 -7.90
N LYS A 127 -4.23 -1.08 -7.77
CA LYS A 127 -3.27 -0.93 -8.87
C LYS A 127 -2.56 -2.25 -9.17
N HIS A 128 -2.25 -2.98 -8.12
CA HIS A 128 -1.67 -4.32 -8.17
C HIS A 128 -1.96 -5.07 -6.88
N ASN A 129 -1.91 -6.39 -6.95
CA ASN A 129 -1.98 -7.24 -5.77
C ASN A 129 -1.04 -8.44 -5.90
N TYR A 130 -0.57 -8.92 -4.77
CA TYR A 130 0.36 -10.03 -4.67
C TYR A 130 -0.17 -11.09 -3.70
N ILE A 131 0.14 -12.35 -3.99
CA ILE A 131 0.13 -13.44 -3.01
C ILE A 131 1.55 -13.97 -2.86
N VAL A 132 2.15 -13.80 -1.70
CA VAL A 132 3.52 -14.23 -1.41
C VAL A 132 3.51 -15.63 -0.82
N LYS A 133 4.06 -16.59 -1.57
CA LYS A 133 4.14 -18.01 -1.22
C LYS A 133 5.60 -18.48 -1.03
N ASP A 134 6.56 -17.61 -1.27
CA ASP A 134 8.00 -17.88 -1.17
C ASP A 134 8.64 -16.72 -0.40
N ILE A 135 9.27 -17.06 0.73
CA ILE A 135 9.91 -16.07 1.60
C ILE A 135 11.03 -15.29 0.89
N THR A 136 11.72 -15.90 -0.07
CA THR A 136 12.81 -15.24 -0.82
C THR A 136 12.32 -14.07 -1.69
N LYS A 137 11.01 -13.98 -1.94
CA LYS A 137 10.37 -12.91 -2.70
C LYS A 137 9.72 -11.85 -1.83
N LEU A 138 9.62 -12.09 -0.51
CA LEU A 138 8.82 -11.25 0.39
C LEU A 138 9.31 -9.80 0.42
N ALA A 139 10.61 -9.58 0.65
CA ALA A 139 11.16 -8.23 0.77
C ALA A 139 10.98 -7.42 -0.52
N ASP A 140 11.35 -8.00 -1.67
CA ASP A 140 11.22 -7.35 -2.98
C ASP A 140 9.76 -7.06 -3.32
N THR A 141 8.84 -7.97 -2.97
CA THR A 141 7.40 -7.75 -3.18
C THR A 141 6.88 -6.57 -2.38
N ILE A 142 7.30 -6.43 -1.11
CA ILE A 142 6.88 -5.28 -0.28
C ILE A 142 7.46 -3.98 -0.86
N ARG A 143 8.74 -3.94 -1.19
CA ARG A 143 9.40 -2.77 -1.80
C ARG A 143 8.70 -2.33 -3.08
N GLU A 144 8.40 -3.29 -3.94
CA GLU A 144 7.68 -3.04 -5.18
C GLU A 144 6.26 -2.57 -4.96
N ALA A 145 5.55 -3.10 -3.97
CA ALA A 145 4.21 -2.66 -3.60
C ALA A 145 4.20 -1.17 -3.21
N PHE A 146 5.18 -0.70 -2.44
CA PHE A 146 5.30 0.71 -2.08
C PHE A 146 5.64 1.58 -3.30
N ARG A 147 6.52 1.13 -4.19
CA ARG A 147 6.82 1.84 -5.45
C ARG A 147 5.57 1.97 -6.31
N ILE A 148 4.86 0.86 -6.57
CA ILE A 148 3.65 0.85 -7.41
C ILE A 148 2.55 1.72 -6.81
N ALA A 149 2.37 1.70 -5.48
CA ALA A 149 1.35 2.53 -4.82
C ALA A 149 1.53 4.02 -5.12
N GLN A 150 2.77 4.48 -5.29
CA GLN A 150 3.12 5.90 -5.47
C GLN A 150 3.33 6.31 -6.94
N GLU A 151 3.75 5.37 -7.80
CA GLU A 151 4.17 5.66 -9.18
C GLU A 151 2.97 6.04 -10.07
N GLY A 152 3.18 7.01 -10.96
CA GLY A 152 2.17 7.47 -11.91
C GLY A 152 0.93 8.02 -11.19
N ARG A 153 -0.27 7.50 -11.53
CA ARG A 153 -1.47 7.74 -10.73
C ARG A 153 -1.38 6.91 -9.44
N PRO A 154 -1.29 7.51 -8.26
CA PRO A 154 -1.23 6.76 -7.01
C PRO A 154 -2.46 5.89 -6.78
N GLY A 155 -2.34 4.89 -5.92
CA GLY A 155 -3.46 4.03 -5.59
C GLY A 155 -3.06 2.84 -4.72
N PRO A 156 -4.01 2.05 -4.24
CA PRO A 156 -3.76 0.95 -3.32
C PRO A 156 -3.10 -0.24 -4.00
N VAL A 157 -2.26 -0.92 -3.21
CA VAL A 157 -1.66 -2.22 -3.53
C VAL A 157 -1.91 -3.16 -2.36
N LEU A 158 -2.28 -4.41 -2.66
CA LEU A 158 -2.47 -5.44 -1.66
C LEU A 158 -1.31 -6.45 -1.71
N VAL A 159 -0.79 -6.80 -0.53
CA VAL A 159 0.22 -7.86 -0.35
C VAL A 159 -0.36 -8.89 0.61
N ASP A 160 -0.77 -10.04 0.08
CA ASP A 160 -1.27 -11.17 0.84
C ASP A 160 -0.14 -12.16 1.10
N ILE A 161 0.14 -12.48 2.36
CA ILE A 161 1.30 -13.27 2.77
C ILE A 161 0.82 -14.56 3.42
N THR A 162 1.24 -15.73 2.90
CA THR A 162 0.86 -16.99 3.52
C THR A 162 1.53 -17.19 4.87
N LYS A 163 0.83 -17.86 5.80
CA LYS A 163 1.26 -18.03 7.19
C LYS A 163 2.61 -18.74 7.32
N ASP A 164 2.89 -19.70 6.47
CA ASP A 164 4.17 -20.40 6.42
C ASP A 164 5.33 -19.49 6.00
N VAL A 165 5.10 -18.55 5.08
CA VAL A 165 6.08 -17.51 4.71
C VAL A 165 6.39 -16.62 5.90
N THR A 166 5.40 -16.21 6.71
CA THR A 166 5.65 -15.37 7.89
C THR A 166 6.53 -16.03 8.94
N ALA A 167 6.58 -17.36 8.98
CA ALA A 167 7.35 -18.14 9.94
C ALA A 167 8.70 -18.69 9.39
N ALA A 168 8.83 -18.78 8.05
CA ALA A 168 10.04 -19.24 7.41
C ALA A 168 11.20 -18.23 7.59
N GLU A 169 12.45 -18.68 7.45
CA GLU A 169 13.64 -17.84 7.58
C GLU A 169 14.42 -17.74 6.27
N THR A 170 14.98 -16.57 5.97
CA THR A 170 15.87 -16.35 4.83
C THR A 170 16.92 -15.28 5.14
N GLU A 171 17.91 -15.14 4.28
CA GLU A 171 18.83 -14.00 4.32
C GLU A 171 18.11 -12.72 3.87
N TYR A 172 18.22 -11.70 4.70
CA TYR A 172 17.68 -10.37 4.43
C TYR A 172 18.80 -9.35 4.32
N VAL A 173 18.69 -8.51 3.31
CA VAL A 173 19.56 -7.35 3.08
C VAL A 173 18.70 -6.10 3.09
N LYS A 174 19.07 -5.14 3.94
CA LYS A 174 18.41 -3.84 3.96
C LYS A 174 18.76 -3.05 2.68
N GLU A 175 17.76 -2.44 2.07
CA GLU A 175 17.91 -1.62 0.87
C GLU A 175 17.26 -0.25 1.05
N GLU A 176 17.67 0.71 0.24
CA GLU A 176 16.98 2.00 0.15
C GLU A 176 15.67 1.83 -0.66
N PRO A 177 14.64 2.62 -0.35
CA PRO A 177 13.40 2.60 -1.12
C PRO A 177 13.63 2.83 -2.61
N PHE A 178 12.90 2.13 -3.45
CA PHE A 178 12.94 2.38 -4.88
C PHE A 178 12.51 3.82 -5.20
N PRO A 179 13.26 4.55 -6.03
CA PRO A 179 12.89 5.90 -6.41
C PRO A 179 11.56 5.90 -7.18
N VAL A 180 10.69 6.85 -6.82
CA VAL A 180 9.43 7.05 -7.54
C VAL A 180 9.68 8.06 -8.66
N GLU A 181 9.62 7.60 -9.90
CA GLU A 181 9.80 8.45 -11.06
C GLU A 181 8.57 9.36 -11.30
N ARG A 182 8.83 10.63 -11.55
CA ARG A 182 7.78 11.56 -11.99
C ARG A 182 7.65 11.52 -13.50
N SER A 183 6.43 11.38 -14.02
CA SER A 183 6.16 11.28 -15.47
C SER A 183 6.26 12.64 -16.20
N THR A 184 6.99 13.61 -15.67
CA THR A 184 7.17 14.94 -16.28
C THR A 184 7.99 14.91 -17.58
N GLN A 185 8.75 13.86 -17.81
CA GLN A 185 9.54 13.66 -19.04
C GLN A 185 8.70 13.59 -20.32
N TYR A 186 7.40 13.36 -20.20
CA TYR A 186 6.48 13.34 -21.35
C TYR A 186 5.91 14.71 -21.72
N ILE A 187 6.13 15.74 -20.89
CA ILE A 187 5.68 17.11 -21.14
C ILE A 187 6.64 17.74 -22.17
N LYS A 188 6.09 18.18 -23.30
CA LYS A 188 6.86 18.85 -24.34
C LYS A 188 6.69 20.37 -24.18
N GLU A 189 7.78 21.11 -24.39
CA GLU A 189 7.76 22.57 -24.30
C GLU A 189 6.75 23.19 -25.26
N LYS A 190 6.64 22.66 -26.47
CA LYS A 190 5.61 23.09 -27.44
C LYS A 190 4.18 22.98 -26.92
N ASP A 191 3.88 21.95 -26.13
CA ASP A 191 2.54 21.76 -25.59
C ASP A 191 2.26 22.79 -24.47
N LEU A 192 3.29 23.20 -23.71
CA LEU A 192 3.20 24.26 -22.71
C LEU A 192 3.03 25.63 -23.37
N GLU A 193 3.78 25.93 -24.45
CA GLU A 193 3.64 27.16 -25.23
C GLU A 193 2.23 27.29 -25.77
N GLN A 194 1.71 26.24 -26.42
CA GLN A 194 0.37 26.24 -26.98
C GLN A 194 -0.73 26.42 -25.91
N ALA A 195 -0.58 25.76 -24.74
CA ALA A 195 -1.49 25.93 -23.62
C ALA A 195 -1.47 27.39 -23.10
N THR A 196 -0.28 27.99 -23.01
CA THR A 196 -0.10 29.37 -22.58
C THR A 196 -0.75 30.35 -23.54
N GLU A 197 -0.59 30.15 -24.86
CA GLU A 197 -1.26 30.98 -25.88
C GLU A 197 -2.78 30.92 -25.74
N LEU A 198 -3.36 29.71 -25.62
CA LEU A 198 -4.80 29.53 -25.46
C LEU A 198 -5.35 30.22 -24.20
N ILE A 199 -4.61 30.18 -23.10
CA ILE A 199 -4.99 30.85 -21.85
C ILE A 199 -4.95 32.36 -22.03
N ASN A 200 -3.91 32.92 -22.64
CA ASN A 200 -3.73 34.35 -22.84
C ASN A 200 -4.72 34.96 -23.84
N GLU A 201 -5.15 34.18 -24.83
CA GLU A 201 -6.17 34.61 -25.81
C GLU A 201 -7.61 34.50 -25.27
N SER A 202 -7.79 33.80 -24.13
CA SER A 202 -9.12 33.60 -23.54
C SER A 202 -9.65 34.82 -22.84
N GLU A 203 -10.85 35.27 -23.19
CA GLU A 203 -11.52 36.37 -22.50
C GLU A 203 -12.15 35.97 -21.16
N LYS A 204 -12.51 34.67 -21.01
CA LYS A 204 -13.16 34.12 -19.80
C LYS A 204 -12.64 32.71 -19.53
N PRO A 205 -11.38 32.57 -19.12
CA PRO A 205 -10.81 31.25 -18.86
C PRO A 205 -11.52 30.57 -17.67
N PHE A 206 -11.82 29.29 -17.82
CA PHE A 206 -12.32 28.44 -16.75
C PHE A 206 -11.31 27.36 -16.47
N VAL A 207 -10.75 27.34 -15.25
CA VAL A 207 -9.73 26.36 -14.84
C VAL A 207 -10.38 25.27 -13.99
N PHE A 208 -10.42 24.04 -14.50
CA PHE A 208 -10.90 22.87 -13.77
C PHE A 208 -9.71 22.13 -13.15
N VAL A 209 -9.64 22.13 -11.81
CA VAL A 209 -8.51 21.59 -11.06
C VAL A 209 -8.94 20.32 -10.31
N GLY A 210 -8.25 19.22 -10.56
CA GLY A 210 -8.49 17.94 -9.89
C GLY A 210 -7.45 17.61 -8.81
N GLY A 211 -7.62 16.45 -8.15
CA GLY A 211 -6.74 15.97 -7.07
C GLY A 211 -5.27 15.83 -7.48
N GLY A 212 -4.98 15.58 -8.77
CA GLY A 212 -3.62 15.50 -9.28
C GLY A 212 -2.81 16.78 -9.11
N ALA A 213 -3.43 17.94 -9.21
CA ALA A 213 -2.78 19.24 -8.95
C ALA A 213 -2.41 19.39 -7.46
N VAL A 214 -3.28 18.90 -6.55
CA VAL A 214 -3.00 18.90 -5.11
C VAL A 214 -1.83 17.97 -4.78
N THR A 215 -1.86 16.73 -5.30
CA THR A 215 -0.81 15.73 -5.04
C THR A 215 0.53 16.09 -5.67
N SER A 216 0.53 16.84 -6.77
CA SER A 216 1.77 17.36 -7.38
C SER A 216 2.38 18.54 -6.64
N GLY A 217 1.65 19.13 -5.67
CA GLY A 217 2.09 20.31 -4.93
C GLY A 217 1.92 21.63 -5.68
N ALA A 218 1.16 21.65 -6.79
CA ALA A 218 0.94 22.82 -7.66
C ALA A 218 -0.05 23.86 -7.10
N SER A 219 -0.42 23.77 -5.83
CA SER A 219 -1.44 24.63 -5.22
C SER A 219 -1.05 26.12 -5.15
N LYS A 220 0.27 26.40 -5.20
CA LYS A 220 0.77 27.78 -5.17
C LYS A 220 0.84 28.41 -6.55
N GLU A 221 0.97 27.60 -7.58
CA GLU A 221 1.05 28.01 -8.98
C GLU A 221 -0.33 28.22 -9.59
N LEU A 222 -1.37 27.70 -8.96
CA LEU A 222 -2.79 27.86 -9.31
C LEU A 222 -3.42 29.09 -8.66
#